data_6e7611db9f588c1483e31490543a7231
#
_entry.id   6e7611db9f588c1483e31490543a7231
#
_cell.length_a   1.000
_cell.length_b   1.000
_cell.length_c   1.000
_cell.angle_alpha   90.00
_cell.angle_beta   90.00
_cell.angle_gamma   90.00
#
_symmetry.space_group_name_H-M   'P 1'
#
loop_
_entity.id
_entity.type
_entity.pdbx_description
1 polymer ?
#
loop_
_entity_poly.entity_id
_entity_poly.type
_entity_poly.pdbx_seq_one_letter_code
_entity_poly.pdbx_strand_id
1 'polypeptide(L)'
;MLFREAGQIPMSTRPVRSRQSPRVVNIGLRGGLAKASTGYAFQAIQSFSAELAERIVAARHDAPIEPPPPRPAAAVAMDRVFLSYIDRHPDRAPALFVDLFAKLPPALLCRFLTDRGSALDSLRVMASTPLGQMTAEVLRSRARWLRPA
;
A
#
# COMPACT_ATOMS: atom_id res chain seq x y z
N MET A 1 25.31 14.71 21.45
CA MET A 1 24.68 15.29 20.25
C MET A 1 23.34 14.58 20.06
N LEU A 2 22.23 15.29 20.19
CA LEU A 2 20.90 14.69 19.98
C LEU A 2 20.61 14.78 18.47
N PHE A 3 20.56 13.63 17.81
CA PHE A 3 20.08 13.54 16.41
C PHE A 3 18.57 13.76 16.39
N ARG A 4 18.10 14.68 15.54
CA ARG A 4 16.68 14.95 15.34
C ARG A 4 16.37 14.83 13.85
N GLU A 5 15.47 13.96 13.51
CA GLU A 5 14.98 13.75 12.15
C GLU A 5 13.50 14.14 12.06
N ALA A 6 13.09 14.74 10.96
CA ALA A 6 11.71 15.01 10.64
C ALA A 6 11.44 14.60 9.20
N GLY A 7 10.32 13.94 8.95
CA GLY A 7 9.95 13.45 7.63
C GLY A 7 8.44 13.35 7.47
N GLN A 8 7.98 13.30 6.23
CA GLN A 8 6.58 13.08 5.89
C GLN A 8 6.47 11.81 5.03
N ILE A 9 5.57 10.92 5.42
CA ILE A 9 5.23 9.74 4.63
C ILE A 9 3.97 10.08 3.83
N PRO A 10 4.04 10.14 2.49
CA PRO A 10 2.89 10.49 1.68
C PRO A 10 1.88 9.34 1.67
N MET A 11 0.66 9.61 2.13
CA MET A 11 -0.48 8.71 1.99
C MET A 11 -1.11 8.92 0.61
N SER A 12 -0.56 8.29 -0.42
CA SER A 12 -0.98 8.49 -1.80
C SER A 12 -1.04 7.19 -2.58
N THR A 13 -2.05 7.04 -3.42
CA THR A 13 -2.18 5.92 -4.36
C THR A 13 -1.76 6.30 -5.78
N ARG A 14 -1.08 7.42 -5.96
CA ARG A 14 -0.52 7.79 -7.26
C ARG A 14 0.48 6.71 -7.70
N PRO A 15 0.40 6.26 -8.96
CA PRO A 15 1.35 5.28 -9.47
C PRO A 15 2.78 5.81 -9.34
N VAL A 16 3.63 5.00 -8.73
CA VAL A 16 5.07 5.28 -8.65
C VAL A 16 5.80 4.26 -9.51
N ARG A 17 6.73 4.76 -10.32
CA ARG A 17 7.57 3.87 -11.12
C ARG A 17 8.77 3.43 -10.28
N SER A 18 8.84 2.14 -9.97
CA SER A 18 10.01 1.56 -9.31
C SER A 18 11.25 1.60 -10.22
N ARG A 19 11.09 1.42 -11.52
CA ARG A 19 12.18 1.55 -12.49
C ARG A 19 12.28 2.98 -13.01
N GLN A 20 13.39 3.64 -12.74
CA GLN A 20 13.68 5.01 -13.22
C GLN A 20 14.43 4.99 -14.57
N SER A 21 15.37 4.04 -14.74
CA SER A 21 16.11 3.82 -15.96
C SER A 21 16.50 2.34 -16.07
N PRO A 22 17.10 1.87 -17.20
CA PRO A 22 17.52 0.47 -17.35
C PRO A 22 18.39 -0.08 -16.22
N ARG A 23 19.12 0.79 -15.51
CA ARG A 23 20.05 0.40 -14.44
C ARG A 23 19.74 1.05 -13.09
N VAL A 24 18.61 1.77 -12.97
CA VAL A 24 18.24 2.46 -11.73
C VAL A 24 16.86 2.02 -11.28
N VAL A 25 16.80 1.37 -10.13
CA VAL A 25 15.58 0.92 -9.47
C VAL A 25 15.41 1.68 -8.16
N ASN A 26 14.26 2.32 -7.99
CA ASN A 26 13.88 2.99 -6.76
C ASN A 26 13.38 1.97 -5.75
N ILE A 27 13.83 2.08 -4.51
CA ILE A 27 13.41 1.25 -3.38
C ILE A 27 12.74 2.15 -2.33
N GLY A 28 12.05 1.55 -1.39
CA GLY A 28 11.41 2.28 -0.29
C GLY A 28 10.25 3.15 -0.75
N LEU A 29 10.11 4.30 -0.16
CA LEU A 29 9.02 5.25 -0.48
C LEU A 29 9.07 5.72 -1.94
N ARG A 30 10.26 5.95 -2.49
CA ARG A 30 10.43 6.32 -3.90
C ARG A 30 10.06 5.19 -4.86
N GLY A 31 10.15 3.94 -4.42
CA GLY A 31 9.71 2.76 -5.18
C GLY A 31 8.22 2.43 -5.03
N GLY A 32 7.48 3.22 -4.26
CA GLY A 32 6.06 3.00 -4.03
C GLY A 32 5.75 1.83 -3.11
N LEU A 33 6.70 1.46 -2.24
CA LEU A 33 6.58 0.27 -1.38
C LEU A 33 5.83 0.54 -0.07
N ALA A 34 5.51 1.80 0.26
CA ALA A 34 4.68 2.09 1.41
C ALA A 34 3.20 1.74 1.14
N LYS A 35 2.56 1.13 2.13
CA LYS A 35 1.12 0.92 2.11
C LYS A 35 0.42 2.28 2.25
N ALA A 36 -0.28 2.71 1.22
CA ALA A 36 -0.81 4.07 1.14
C ALA A 36 -1.80 4.39 2.26
N SER A 37 -2.57 3.40 2.74
CA SER A 37 -3.57 3.60 3.81
C SER A 37 -2.97 3.72 5.22
N THR A 38 -1.73 3.27 5.45
CA THR A 38 -1.13 3.21 6.80
C THR A 38 0.28 3.75 6.87
N GLY A 39 0.96 3.96 5.74
CA GLY A 39 2.37 4.31 5.69
C GLY A 39 3.33 3.14 5.99
N TYR A 40 2.81 1.94 6.30
CA TYR A 40 3.65 0.79 6.60
C TYR A 40 4.45 0.35 5.38
N ALA A 41 5.76 0.21 5.53
CA ALA A 41 6.67 -0.07 4.42
C ALA A 41 7.69 -1.18 4.70
N PHE A 42 8.00 -1.46 5.98
CA PHE A 42 9.15 -2.28 6.35
C PHE A 42 9.15 -3.65 5.66
N GLN A 43 8.06 -4.42 5.78
CA GLN A 43 7.98 -5.76 5.21
C GLN A 43 8.04 -5.74 3.67
N ALA A 44 7.38 -4.75 3.05
CA ALA A 44 7.40 -4.60 1.60
C ALA A 44 8.80 -4.26 1.10
N ILE A 45 9.53 -3.39 1.79
CA ILE A 45 10.92 -3.05 1.46
C ILE A 45 11.81 -4.29 1.60
N GLN A 46 11.69 -5.05 2.68
CA GLN A 46 12.50 -6.26 2.89
C GLN A 46 12.26 -7.29 1.79
N SER A 47 11.01 -7.62 1.50
CA SER A 47 10.67 -8.60 0.45
C SER A 47 11.11 -8.15 -0.93
N PHE A 48 10.88 -6.87 -1.26
CA PHE A 48 11.30 -6.30 -2.54
C PHE A 48 12.82 -6.30 -2.70
N SER A 49 13.56 -5.93 -1.64
CA SER A 49 15.03 -5.88 -1.68
C SER A 49 15.63 -7.27 -1.83
N ALA A 50 15.09 -8.28 -1.14
CA ALA A 50 15.55 -9.66 -1.27
C ALA A 50 15.33 -10.17 -2.70
N GLU A 51 14.13 -10.02 -3.27
CA GLU A 51 13.83 -10.45 -4.62
C GLU A 51 14.64 -9.67 -5.67
N LEU A 52 14.85 -8.36 -5.46
CA LEU A 52 15.68 -7.55 -6.32
C LEU A 52 17.14 -8.03 -6.32
N ALA A 53 17.67 -8.38 -5.14
CA ALA A 53 19.03 -8.90 -5.02
C ALA A 53 19.19 -10.23 -5.80
N GLU A 54 18.23 -11.14 -5.69
CA GLU A 54 18.21 -12.40 -6.47
C GLU A 54 18.20 -12.12 -7.98
N ARG A 55 17.39 -11.17 -8.43
CA ARG A 55 17.31 -10.77 -9.84
C ARG A 55 18.61 -10.14 -10.34
N ILE A 56 19.28 -9.35 -9.51
CA ILE A 56 20.60 -8.76 -9.85
C ILE A 56 21.64 -9.85 -10.01
N VAL A 57 21.68 -10.82 -9.09
CA VAL A 57 22.61 -11.96 -9.16
C VAL A 57 22.35 -12.84 -10.38
N ALA A 58 21.09 -13.06 -10.73
CA ALA A 58 20.71 -13.85 -11.89
C ALA A 58 20.87 -13.12 -13.23
N ALA A 59 20.95 -11.78 -13.22
CA ALA A 59 21.05 -10.99 -14.44
C ALA A 59 22.45 -11.13 -15.09
N ARG A 60 22.46 -11.19 -16.43
CA ARG A 60 23.73 -11.06 -17.21
C ARG A 60 24.24 -9.63 -17.08
N HIS A 61 25.56 -9.44 -17.16
CA HIS A 61 26.27 -8.17 -16.86
C HIS A 61 25.69 -6.93 -17.55
N ASP A 62 25.09 -7.08 -18.74
CA ASP A 62 24.54 -5.97 -19.53
C ASP A 62 23.00 -5.98 -19.63
N ALA A 63 22.31 -6.91 -18.95
CA ALA A 63 20.86 -6.97 -18.99
C ALA A 63 20.24 -5.85 -18.14
N PRO A 64 19.12 -5.26 -18.58
CA PRO A 64 18.34 -4.35 -17.75
C PRO A 64 17.83 -5.07 -16.50
N ILE A 65 17.95 -4.42 -15.34
CA ILE A 65 17.40 -4.95 -14.09
C ILE A 65 15.89 -4.77 -14.12
N GLU A 66 15.13 -5.88 -14.15
CA GLU A 66 13.68 -5.84 -14.00
C GLU A 66 13.34 -5.85 -12.50
N PRO A 67 12.71 -4.77 -11.98
CA PRO A 67 12.32 -4.73 -10.58
C PRO A 67 11.24 -5.78 -10.28
N PRO A 68 11.14 -6.25 -9.03
CA PRO A 68 10.00 -7.03 -8.58
C PRO A 68 8.68 -6.32 -8.88
N PRO A 69 7.56 -7.06 -9.03
CA PRO A 69 6.26 -6.45 -9.24
C PRO A 69 5.92 -5.54 -8.06
N PRO A 70 5.22 -4.42 -8.32
CA PRO A 70 4.72 -3.58 -7.26
C PRO A 70 3.67 -4.33 -6.43
N ARG A 71 3.17 -3.65 -5.40
CA ARG A 71 2.12 -4.16 -4.52
C ARG A 71 0.91 -4.72 -5.32
N PRO A 72 0.22 -5.77 -4.79
CA PRO A 72 -0.94 -6.35 -5.45
C PRO A 72 -2.01 -5.32 -5.78
N ALA A 73 -2.58 -5.41 -6.99
CA ALA A 73 -3.59 -4.44 -7.44
C ALA A 73 -4.82 -4.36 -6.52
N ALA A 74 -5.23 -5.50 -5.93
CA ALA A 74 -6.33 -5.54 -4.96
C ALA A 74 -6.00 -4.75 -3.68
N ALA A 75 -4.76 -4.84 -3.18
CA ALA A 75 -4.31 -4.09 -2.02
C ALA A 75 -4.28 -2.58 -2.31
N VAL A 76 -3.80 -2.19 -3.49
CA VAL A 76 -3.82 -0.80 -3.94
C VAL A 76 -5.26 -0.27 -4.10
N ALA A 77 -6.18 -1.08 -4.62
CA ALA A 77 -7.59 -0.71 -4.71
C ALA A 77 -8.22 -0.49 -3.33
N MET A 78 -7.94 -1.38 -2.38
CA MET A 78 -8.38 -1.22 -1.00
C MET A 78 -7.83 0.04 -0.34
N ASP A 79 -6.55 0.33 -0.51
CA ASP A 79 -5.95 1.57 0.00
C ASP A 79 -6.64 2.82 -0.55
N ARG A 80 -7.05 2.81 -1.80
CA ARG A 80 -7.78 3.94 -2.41
C ARG A 80 -9.14 4.17 -1.76
N VAL A 81 -9.87 3.10 -1.48
CA VAL A 81 -11.16 3.19 -0.77
C VAL A 81 -10.94 3.76 0.63
N PHE A 82 -9.94 3.27 1.34
CA PHE A 82 -9.56 3.76 2.67
C PHE A 82 -9.20 5.25 2.65
N LEU A 83 -8.33 5.66 1.75
CA LEU A 83 -7.91 7.06 1.64
C LEU A 83 -9.06 7.97 1.23
N SER A 84 -9.93 7.53 0.31
CA SER A 84 -11.12 8.28 -0.06
C SER A 84 -12.07 8.48 1.12
N TYR A 85 -12.21 7.48 1.98
CA TYR A 85 -13.00 7.59 3.20
C TYR A 85 -12.39 8.57 4.20
N ILE A 86 -11.09 8.45 4.46
CA ILE A 86 -10.36 9.32 5.41
C ILE A 86 -10.39 10.78 4.95
N ASP A 87 -10.21 11.03 3.66
CA ASP A 87 -10.25 12.37 3.07
C ASP A 87 -11.61 13.06 3.26
N ARG A 88 -12.71 12.29 3.20
CA ARG A 88 -14.08 12.81 3.39
C ARG A 88 -14.51 12.88 4.85
N HIS A 89 -13.95 12.06 5.69
CA HIS A 89 -14.33 11.92 7.10
C HIS A 89 -13.11 11.94 8.01
N PRO A 90 -12.30 13.01 7.98
CA PRO A 90 -11.05 13.07 8.75
C PRO A 90 -11.29 12.96 10.26
N ASP A 91 -12.42 13.47 10.74
CA ASP A 91 -12.88 13.36 12.12
C ASP A 91 -13.14 11.91 12.57
N ARG A 92 -13.51 11.03 11.64
CA ARG A 92 -13.79 9.61 11.90
C ARG A 92 -12.59 8.69 11.68
N ALA A 93 -11.52 9.18 11.09
CA ALA A 93 -10.33 8.38 10.81
C ALA A 93 -9.72 7.74 12.08
N PRO A 94 -9.57 8.42 13.22
CA PRO A 94 -9.07 7.78 14.43
C PRO A 94 -9.95 6.61 14.89
N ALA A 95 -11.27 6.77 14.90
CA ALA A 95 -12.21 5.72 15.30
C ALA A 95 -12.15 4.52 14.34
N LEU A 96 -12.01 4.77 13.03
CA LEU A 96 -11.85 3.71 12.02
C LEU A 96 -10.63 2.84 12.31
N PHE A 97 -9.48 3.44 12.62
CA PHE A 97 -8.27 2.69 12.95
C PHE A 97 -8.40 1.94 14.28
N VAL A 98 -8.97 2.57 15.32
CA VAL A 98 -9.23 1.89 16.60
C VAL A 98 -10.11 0.66 16.39
N ASP A 99 -11.20 0.80 15.65
CA ASP A 99 -12.11 -0.30 15.33
C ASP A 99 -11.42 -1.43 14.55
N LEU A 100 -10.59 -1.07 13.57
CA LEU A 100 -9.81 -2.02 12.78
C LEU A 100 -8.89 -2.86 13.68
N PHE A 101 -8.15 -2.21 14.58
CA PHE A 101 -7.22 -2.89 15.49
C PHE A 101 -7.94 -3.67 16.61
N ALA A 102 -9.10 -3.19 17.06
CA ALA A 102 -9.87 -3.85 18.12
C ALA A 102 -10.67 -5.07 17.62
N LYS A 103 -11.20 -5.02 16.40
CA LYS A 103 -12.13 -6.04 15.88
C LYS A 103 -11.45 -7.17 15.10
N LEU A 104 -10.25 -6.92 14.57
CA LEU A 104 -9.54 -7.91 13.75
C LEU A 104 -8.55 -8.74 14.58
N PRO A 105 -8.49 -10.06 14.34
CA PRO A 105 -7.44 -10.90 14.91
C PRO A 105 -6.04 -10.39 14.50
N PRO A 106 -5.04 -10.39 15.41
CA PRO A 106 -3.70 -9.87 15.13
C PRO A 106 -3.06 -10.49 13.88
N ALA A 107 -3.22 -11.79 13.66
CA ALA A 107 -2.68 -12.48 12.49
C ALA A 107 -3.30 -11.98 11.17
N LEU A 108 -4.60 -11.65 11.16
CA LEU A 108 -5.26 -11.05 10.00
C LEU A 108 -4.77 -9.62 9.77
N LEU A 109 -4.65 -8.86 10.85
CA LEU A 109 -4.15 -7.50 10.77
C LEU A 109 -2.71 -7.45 10.22
N CYS A 110 -1.82 -8.34 10.69
CA CYS A 110 -0.48 -8.47 10.13
C CYS A 110 -0.51 -8.77 8.62
N ARG A 111 -1.33 -9.72 8.16
CA ARG A 111 -1.47 -10.02 6.73
C ARG A 111 -2.00 -8.83 5.93
N PHE A 112 -2.97 -8.12 6.48
CA PHE A 112 -3.51 -6.90 5.87
C PHE A 112 -2.45 -5.80 5.74
N LEU A 113 -1.69 -5.53 6.80
CA LEU A 113 -0.65 -4.50 6.81
C LEU A 113 0.52 -4.84 5.87
N THR A 114 0.80 -6.12 5.66
CA THR A 114 1.90 -6.60 4.81
C THR A 114 1.47 -6.93 3.38
N ASP A 115 0.22 -6.66 3.00
CA ASP A 115 -0.38 -7.00 1.71
C ASP A 115 -0.34 -8.50 1.35
N ARG A 116 -0.26 -9.36 2.38
CA ARG A 116 -0.28 -10.84 2.25
C ARG A 116 -1.64 -11.44 2.55
N GLY A 117 -2.66 -10.60 2.70
CA GLY A 117 -4.04 -11.02 2.95
C GLY A 117 -4.67 -11.72 1.75
N SER A 118 -5.49 -12.73 2.02
CA SER A 118 -6.36 -13.37 1.03
C SER A 118 -7.56 -12.48 0.69
N ALA A 119 -8.33 -12.88 -0.33
CA ALA A 119 -9.62 -12.24 -0.62
C ALA A 119 -10.59 -12.29 0.57
N LEU A 120 -10.58 -13.41 1.32
CA LEU A 120 -11.38 -13.56 2.54
C LEU A 120 -10.91 -12.61 3.66
N ASP A 121 -9.60 -12.42 3.81
CA ASP A 121 -9.06 -11.44 4.75
C ASP A 121 -9.51 -10.03 4.39
N SER A 122 -9.48 -9.69 3.10
CA SER A 122 -9.96 -8.40 2.60
C SER A 122 -11.44 -8.17 2.90
N LEU A 123 -12.28 -9.20 2.70
CA LEU A 123 -13.70 -9.14 3.05
C LEU A 123 -13.92 -8.95 4.56
N ARG A 124 -13.15 -9.61 5.41
CA ARG A 124 -13.22 -9.44 6.87
C ARG A 124 -12.80 -8.04 7.31
N VAL A 125 -11.74 -7.49 6.70
CA VAL A 125 -11.32 -6.10 6.93
C VAL A 125 -12.44 -5.14 6.54
N MET A 126 -13.05 -5.32 5.37
CA MET A 126 -14.18 -4.48 4.94
C MET A 126 -15.38 -4.61 5.89
N ALA A 127 -15.69 -5.83 6.36
CA ALA A 127 -16.79 -6.07 7.29
C ALA A 127 -16.56 -5.45 8.68
N SER A 128 -15.30 -5.24 9.09
CA SER A 128 -14.96 -4.56 10.35
C SER A 128 -15.09 -3.04 10.30
N THR A 129 -15.27 -2.50 9.10
CA THR A 129 -15.42 -1.06 8.85
C THR A 129 -16.89 -0.67 8.63
N PRO A 130 -17.28 0.62 8.63
CA PRO A 130 -18.64 1.06 8.35
C PRO A 130 -19.07 0.72 6.91
N LEU A 131 -19.58 -0.49 6.70
CA LEU A 131 -19.86 -1.10 5.40
C LEU A 131 -20.65 -0.18 4.45
N GLY A 132 -21.71 0.48 4.94
CA GLY A 132 -22.53 1.34 4.09
C GLY A 132 -21.78 2.56 3.54
N GLN A 133 -20.84 3.09 4.30
CA GLN A 133 -20.03 4.24 3.88
C GLN A 133 -18.88 3.79 2.98
N MET A 134 -18.26 2.64 3.27
CA MET A 134 -17.20 2.08 2.45
C MET A 134 -17.70 1.58 1.09
N THR A 135 -18.89 0.97 1.01
CA THR A 135 -19.49 0.59 -0.29
C THR A 135 -19.83 1.80 -1.14
N ALA A 136 -20.32 2.89 -0.54
CA ALA A 136 -20.52 4.14 -1.26
C ALA A 136 -19.20 4.69 -1.82
N GLU A 137 -18.07 4.57 -1.08
CA GLU A 137 -16.75 4.98 -1.58
C GLU A 137 -16.23 4.08 -2.71
N VAL A 138 -16.49 2.78 -2.67
CA VAL A 138 -16.16 1.86 -3.79
C VAL A 138 -16.87 2.30 -5.07
N LEU A 139 -18.16 2.59 -4.99
CA LEU A 139 -18.95 3.02 -6.15
C LEU A 139 -18.46 4.37 -6.70
N ARG A 140 -18.17 5.32 -5.83
CA ARG A 140 -17.66 6.65 -6.21
C ARG A 140 -16.23 6.59 -6.77
N SER A 141 -15.38 5.77 -6.19
CA SER A 141 -14.01 5.60 -6.68
C SER A 141 -14.00 5.03 -8.09
N ARG A 142 -14.86 4.04 -8.41
CA ARG A 142 -15.03 3.53 -9.78
C ARG A 142 -15.42 4.64 -10.78
N ALA A 143 -16.32 5.55 -10.39
CA ALA A 143 -16.74 6.64 -11.26
C ALA A 143 -15.62 7.65 -11.60
N ARG A 144 -14.65 7.87 -10.68
CA ARG A 144 -13.47 8.70 -10.95
C ARG A 144 -12.44 8.05 -11.86
N TRP A 145 -12.38 6.71 -11.89
CA TRP A 145 -11.41 5.97 -12.69
C TRP A 145 -11.77 5.88 -14.17
N LEU A 146 -13.05 6.03 -14.47
CA LEU A 146 -13.61 6.00 -15.83
C LEU A 146 -13.55 7.37 -16.51
N ARG A 147 -13.06 8.42 -15.85
CA ARG A 147 -12.81 9.72 -16.48
C ARG A 147 -11.40 9.73 -17.06
N PRO A 148 -11.27 9.79 -18.40
CA PRO A 148 -9.95 10.05 -19.02
C PRO A 148 -9.45 11.43 -18.59
N ALA A 149 -8.13 11.50 -18.38
CA ALA A 149 -7.41 12.74 -18.11
C ALA A 149 -7.38 13.63 -19.34
#